data_b7273e529dacc554a540bdc70c010596
#
_entry.id   b7273e529dacc554a540bdc70c010596
#
_cell.length_a   1.000
_cell.length_b   1.000
_cell.length_c   1.000
_cell.angle_alpha   90.00
_cell.angle_beta   90.00
_cell.angle_gamma   90.00
#
_symmetry.space_group_name_H-M   'P 1'
#
loop_
_entity.id
_entity.type
_entity.pdbx_description
1 polymer ?
#
loop_
_entity_poly.entity_id
_entity_poly.type
_entity_poly.pdbx_seq_one_letter_code
_entity_poly.pdbx_strand_id
1 'polypeptide(L)'
;MTISAITPADKKNDRRLKLEVAATTALGVGAAFAHIAHKQGFSLKPSSIKNTPIKDWAIFRLYDKKNPMKKDIDLEGKEILELAAASVAGGLAGGLIFDDKKYRKSKLRESVNQLLGNVTVPIACVWTISELYKKNKTSIMNLVPQIKETGKSSRIFNKTLKAIPFSVATLSALSAGIFAGNRVSNFLNEKVFHKKVNRGVKVSDFAPHVDDIGMAVSLMADKSKTASVIQRTVPLFLCVPGYETGTHRD
;
A
#
# COMPACT_ATOMS: atom_id res chain seq x y z
N MET A 1 -7.82 -38.26 7.66
CA MET A 1 -6.83 -37.30 7.10
C MET A 1 -5.54 -37.48 7.89
N THR A 2 -4.54 -38.09 7.27
CA THR A 2 -3.22 -38.30 7.90
C THR A 2 -2.45 -36.99 7.75
N ILE A 3 -2.22 -36.26 8.85
CA ILE A 3 -1.37 -35.08 8.86
C ILE A 3 0.07 -35.58 8.70
N SER A 4 0.62 -35.50 7.49
CA SER A 4 2.03 -35.78 7.22
C SER A 4 2.87 -34.79 8.03
N ALA A 5 3.71 -35.30 8.93
CA ALA A 5 4.62 -34.47 9.69
C ALA A 5 5.57 -33.72 8.71
N ILE A 6 5.61 -32.39 8.82
CA ILE A 6 6.48 -31.53 8.00
C ILE A 6 7.93 -31.87 8.34
N THR A 7 8.69 -32.35 7.35
CA THR A 7 10.10 -32.73 7.57
C THR A 7 10.99 -31.48 7.75
N PRO A 8 12.16 -31.59 8.38
CA PRO A 8 13.14 -30.49 8.46
C PRO A 8 13.57 -29.96 7.09
N ALA A 9 13.63 -30.83 6.06
CA ALA A 9 13.93 -30.46 4.68
C ALA A 9 12.82 -29.58 4.07
N ASP A 10 11.55 -29.90 4.32
CA ASP A 10 10.42 -29.09 3.84
C ASP A 10 10.43 -27.69 4.46
N LYS A 11 10.71 -27.59 5.76
CA LYS A 11 10.85 -26.30 6.45
C LYS A 11 11.99 -25.45 5.88
N LYS A 12 13.13 -26.06 5.54
CA LYS A 12 14.27 -25.36 4.95
C LYS A 12 13.93 -24.85 3.54
N ASN A 13 13.29 -25.65 2.72
CA ASN A 13 12.85 -25.27 1.37
C ASN A 13 11.80 -24.16 1.42
N ASP A 14 10.86 -24.21 2.36
CA ASP A 14 9.86 -23.17 2.53
C ASP A 14 10.48 -21.83 2.96
N ARG A 15 11.45 -21.86 3.89
CA ARG A 15 12.18 -20.64 4.30
C ARG A 15 13.00 -20.05 3.14
N ARG A 16 13.63 -20.89 2.34
CA ARG A 16 14.39 -20.46 1.17
C ARG A 16 13.49 -19.78 0.16
N LEU A 17 12.37 -20.40 -0.22
CA LEU A 17 11.39 -19.81 -1.12
C LEU A 17 10.92 -18.44 -0.63
N LYS A 18 10.55 -18.32 0.66
CA LYS A 18 10.11 -17.06 1.25
C LYS A 18 11.14 -15.94 1.11
N LEU A 19 12.42 -16.25 1.29
CA LEU A 19 13.52 -15.29 1.11
C LEU A 19 13.72 -14.90 -0.36
N GLU A 20 13.68 -15.85 -1.27
CA GLU A 20 13.85 -15.63 -2.71
C GLU A 20 12.67 -14.80 -3.27
N VAL A 21 11.44 -15.10 -2.87
CA VAL A 21 10.25 -14.31 -3.22
C VAL A 21 10.32 -12.91 -2.62
N ALA A 22 10.72 -12.76 -1.36
CA ALA A 22 10.89 -11.45 -0.76
C ALA A 22 11.93 -10.60 -1.51
N ALA A 23 13.06 -11.20 -1.91
CA ALA A 23 14.10 -10.52 -2.67
C ALA A 23 13.60 -10.08 -4.06
N THR A 24 12.94 -10.95 -4.83
CA THR A 24 12.40 -10.61 -6.15
C THR A 24 11.29 -9.57 -6.07
N THR A 25 10.45 -9.63 -5.03
CA THR A 25 9.42 -8.61 -4.75
C THR A 25 10.07 -7.26 -4.46
N ALA A 26 11.07 -7.23 -3.59
CA ALA A 26 11.79 -6.00 -3.25
C ALA A 26 12.52 -5.40 -4.46
N LEU A 27 13.08 -6.24 -5.33
CA LEU A 27 13.69 -5.80 -6.60
C LEU A 27 12.63 -5.18 -7.53
N GLY A 28 11.45 -5.78 -7.65
CA GLY A 28 10.35 -5.23 -8.45
C GLY A 28 9.92 -3.85 -7.95
N VAL A 29 9.65 -3.73 -6.64
CA VAL A 29 9.29 -2.45 -6.00
C VAL A 29 10.42 -1.42 -6.14
N GLY A 30 11.66 -1.82 -5.92
CA GLY A 30 12.84 -0.96 -6.05
C GLY A 30 13.02 -0.43 -7.48
N ALA A 31 12.83 -1.28 -8.49
CA ALA A 31 12.92 -0.88 -9.90
C ALA A 31 11.80 0.13 -10.29
N ALA A 32 10.56 -0.13 -9.88
CA ALA A 32 9.45 0.78 -10.12
C ALA A 32 9.65 2.10 -9.38
N PHE A 33 10.12 2.06 -8.13
CA PHE A 33 10.44 3.26 -7.37
C PHE A 33 11.54 4.09 -8.05
N ALA A 34 12.60 3.44 -8.54
CA ALA A 34 13.66 4.10 -9.29
C ALA A 34 13.12 4.74 -10.59
N HIS A 35 12.22 4.05 -11.29
CA HIS A 35 11.55 4.58 -12.48
C HIS A 35 10.72 5.84 -12.15
N ILE A 36 9.89 5.78 -11.10
CA ILE A 36 9.07 6.91 -10.63
C ILE A 36 9.98 8.09 -10.24
N ALA A 37 11.03 7.83 -9.45
CA ALA A 37 11.99 8.85 -9.05
C ALA A 37 12.64 9.52 -10.26
N HIS A 38 13.11 8.74 -11.23
CA HIS A 38 13.71 9.25 -12.46
C HIS A 38 12.72 10.11 -13.27
N LYS A 39 11.48 9.62 -13.43
CA LYS A 39 10.41 10.35 -14.12
C LYS A 39 10.07 11.68 -13.45
N GLN A 40 10.20 11.77 -12.15
CA GLN A 40 10.00 13.00 -11.37
C GLN A 40 11.26 13.90 -11.30
N GLY A 41 12.32 13.54 -12.02
CA GLY A 41 13.52 14.37 -12.19
C GLY A 41 14.60 14.13 -11.13
N PHE A 42 14.54 13.03 -10.38
CA PHE A 42 15.61 12.66 -9.45
C PHE A 42 16.77 11.98 -10.16
N SER A 43 18.00 12.33 -9.76
CA SER A 43 19.19 11.69 -10.30
C SER A 43 19.45 10.34 -9.63
N LEU A 44 19.48 9.29 -10.44
CA LEU A 44 19.85 7.92 -10.00
C LEU A 44 21.34 7.60 -10.20
N LYS A 45 22.18 8.62 -10.49
CA LYS A 45 23.63 8.41 -10.62
C LYS A 45 24.21 7.93 -9.30
N PRO A 46 25.07 6.90 -9.30
CA PRO A 46 25.67 6.38 -8.06
C PRO A 46 26.38 7.44 -7.22
N SER A 47 27.03 8.43 -7.86
CA SER A 47 27.65 9.57 -7.19
C SER A 47 26.62 10.43 -6.44
N SER A 48 25.48 10.71 -7.05
CA SER A 48 24.40 11.48 -6.43
C SER A 48 23.81 10.74 -5.24
N ILE A 49 23.60 9.44 -5.36
CA ILE A 49 23.06 8.59 -4.28
C ILE A 49 24.05 8.51 -3.12
N LYS A 50 25.33 8.24 -3.40
CA LYS A 50 26.39 8.12 -2.38
C LYS A 50 26.62 9.42 -1.61
N ASN A 51 26.54 10.56 -2.30
CA ASN A 51 26.78 11.87 -1.69
C ASN A 51 25.55 12.45 -0.99
N THR A 52 24.39 11.84 -1.15
CA THR A 52 23.18 12.28 -0.47
C THR A 52 23.02 11.52 0.85
N PRO A 53 22.97 12.19 2.01
CA PRO A 53 22.71 11.52 3.28
C PRO A 53 21.39 10.75 3.23
N ILE A 54 21.35 9.56 3.86
CA ILE A 54 20.14 8.68 3.86
C ILE A 54 18.90 9.45 4.35
N LYS A 55 19.04 10.33 5.33
CA LYS A 55 17.96 11.21 5.80
C LYS A 55 17.39 12.14 4.73
N ASP A 56 18.16 12.38 3.68
CA ASP A 56 17.85 13.28 2.58
C ASP A 56 17.42 12.53 1.30
N TRP A 57 17.36 11.19 1.33
CA TRP A 57 16.76 10.41 0.26
C TRP A 57 15.26 10.69 0.20
N ALA A 58 14.74 10.93 -1.00
CA ALA A 58 13.34 11.31 -1.21
C ALA A 58 12.36 10.31 -0.57
N ILE A 59 12.66 9.01 -0.63
CA ILE A 59 11.88 7.93 0.02
C ILE A 59 11.74 8.11 1.54
N PHE A 60 12.66 8.86 2.18
CA PHE A 60 12.68 9.10 3.61
C PHE A 60 12.29 10.51 4.01
N ARG A 61 11.91 11.36 3.05
CA ARG A 61 11.52 12.74 3.32
C ARG A 61 10.03 12.91 3.42
N LEU A 62 9.66 13.61 4.47
CA LEU A 62 8.39 14.29 4.58
C LEU A 62 8.48 15.63 3.86
N TYR A 63 7.38 16.02 3.23
CA TYR A 63 7.18 17.36 2.71
C TYR A 63 7.51 18.40 3.78
N ASP A 64 8.62 19.11 3.63
CA ASP A 64 8.97 20.23 4.50
C ASP A 64 8.37 21.52 3.93
N LYS A 65 7.24 21.96 4.52
CA LYS A 65 6.59 23.22 4.13
C LYS A 65 7.50 24.45 4.25
N LYS A 66 8.61 24.35 5.01
CA LYS A 66 9.58 25.43 5.19
C LYS A 66 10.60 25.50 4.06
N ASN A 67 10.68 24.46 3.19
CA ASN A 67 11.65 24.41 2.12
C ASN A 67 11.02 23.88 0.81
N PRO A 68 10.15 24.71 0.16
CA PRO A 68 9.39 24.31 -1.02
C PRO A 68 10.25 24.00 -2.25
N MET A 69 11.55 24.31 -2.23
CA MET A 69 12.50 23.99 -3.29
C MET A 69 12.97 22.53 -3.29
N LYS A 70 12.69 21.79 -2.24
CA LYS A 70 13.01 20.36 -2.16
C LYS A 70 11.85 19.55 -2.74
N LYS A 71 12.07 19.00 -3.93
CA LYS A 71 11.13 18.03 -4.54
C LYS A 71 11.22 16.71 -3.77
N ASP A 72 10.17 16.36 -3.06
CA ASP A 72 9.97 14.99 -2.57
C ASP A 72 9.40 14.14 -3.69
N ILE A 73 9.64 12.81 -3.67
CA ILE A 73 8.96 11.90 -4.59
C ILE A 73 7.48 11.89 -4.22
N ASP A 74 6.65 12.22 -5.17
CA ASP A 74 5.20 12.21 -5.01
C ASP A 74 4.69 10.79 -5.27
N LEU A 75 3.99 10.22 -4.29
CA LEU A 75 3.37 8.91 -4.37
C LEU A 75 1.86 9.09 -4.29
N GLU A 76 1.26 9.42 -5.42
CA GLU A 76 -0.19 9.45 -5.58
C GLU A 76 -0.75 8.06 -5.95
N GLY A 77 -2.05 7.95 -6.08
CA GLY A 77 -2.69 6.66 -6.36
C GLY A 77 -2.16 5.92 -7.60
N LYS A 78 -1.66 6.65 -8.60
CA LYS A 78 -1.05 6.07 -9.80
C LYS A 78 0.32 5.45 -9.50
N GLU A 79 1.16 6.14 -8.77
CA GLU A 79 2.49 5.67 -8.36
C GLU A 79 2.35 4.48 -7.38
N ILE A 80 1.38 4.53 -6.47
CA ILE A 80 1.06 3.42 -5.58
C ILE A 80 0.62 2.19 -6.39
N LEU A 81 -0.24 2.37 -7.39
CA LEU A 81 -0.66 1.27 -8.27
C LEU A 81 0.52 0.69 -9.07
N GLU A 82 1.42 1.53 -9.58
CA GLU A 82 2.64 1.11 -10.28
C GLU A 82 3.57 0.30 -9.37
N LEU A 83 3.81 0.77 -8.14
CA LEU A 83 4.62 0.06 -7.16
C LEU A 83 3.99 -1.28 -6.76
N ALA A 84 2.67 -1.32 -6.54
CA ALA A 84 1.96 -2.55 -6.20
C ALA A 84 1.96 -3.55 -7.36
N ALA A 85 1.78 -3.09 -8.60
CA ALA A 85 1.86 -3.94 -9.78
C ALA A 85 3.26 -4.54 -9.95
N ALA A 86 4.31 -3.74 -9.75
CA ALA A 86 5.69 -4.20 -9.79
C ALA A 86 6.01 -5.18 -8.65
N SER A 87 5.44 -4.97 -7.47
CA SER A 87 5.51 -5.89 -6.33
C SER A 87 4.93 -7.25 -6.70
N VAL A 88 3.68 -7.26 -7.20
CA VAL A 88 2.99 -8.49 -7.60
C VAL A 88 3.74 -9.21 -8.72
N ALA A 89 4.25 -8.47 -9.72
CA ALA A 89 5.05 -9.04 -10.81
C ALA A 89 6.36 -9.65 -10.30
N GLY A 90 7.08 -8.95 -9.41
CA GLY A 90 8.31 -9.44 -8.81
C GLY A 90 8.08 -10.69 -7.95
N GLY A 91 7.03 -10.68 -7.12
CA GLY A 91 6.65 -11.84 -6.30
C GLY A 91 6.21 -13.03 -7.14
N LEU A 92 5.40 -12.79 -8.18
CA LEU A 92 5.00 -13.84 -9.13
C LEU A 92 6.21 -14.44 -9.83
N ALA A 93 7.12 -13.63 -10.35
CA ALA A 93 8.35 -14.10 -10.99
C ALA A 93 9.17 -14.97 -10.04
N GLY A 94 9.41 -14.52 -8.81
CA GLY A 94 10.11 -15.31 -7.79
C GLY A 94 9.40 -16.64 -7.51
N GLY A 95 8.09 -16.59 -7.31
CA GLY A 95 7.30 -17.81 -7.08
C GLY A 95 7.30 -18.79 -8.24
N LEU A 96 7.32 -18.29 -9.50
CA LEU A 96 7.39 -19.16 -10.69
C LEU A 96 8.76 -19.76 -10.92
N ILE A 97 9.83 -19.06 -10.52
CA ILE A 97 11.23 -19.51 -10.70
C ILE A 97 11.64 -20.50 -9.61
N PHE A 98 11.33 -20.20 -8.35
CA PHE A 98 11.90 -20.88 -7.20
C PHE A 98 10.97 -21.91 -6.54
N ASP A 99 9.68 -21.99 -6.95
CA ASP A 99 8.73 -22.95 -6.41
C ASP A 99 8.36 -24.03 -7.42
N ASP A 100 7.73 -25.11 -6.95
CA ASP A 100 7.27 -26.21 -7.77
C ASP A 100 6.29 -25.76 -8.85
N LYS A 101 6.43 -26.34 -10.05
CA LYS A 101 5.56 -26.08 -11.21
C LYS A 101 4.07 -26.31 -10.91
N LYS A 102 3.74 -27.23 -9.98
CA LYS A 102 2.36 -27.54 -9.59
C LYS A 102 1.60 -26.34 -9.00
N TYR A 103 2.32 -25.36 -8.40
CA TYR A 103 1.72 -24.18 -7.79
C TYR A 103 1.58 -22.96 -8.74
N ARG A 104 2.02 -23.07 -10.00
CA ARG A 104 2.00 -21.94 -10.96
C ARG A 104 0.61 -21.34 -11.16
N LYS A 105 -0.40 -22.20 -11.35
CA LYS A 105 -1.80 -21.74 -11.54
C LYS A 105 -2.33 -21.02 -10.30
N SER A 106 -1.99 -21.51 -9.12
CA SER A 106 -2.34 -20.91 -7.84
C SER A 106 -1.74 -19.50 -7.70
N LYS A 107 -0.44 -19.34 -8.02
CA LYS A 107 0.26 -18.06 -7.99
C LYS A 107 -0.28 -17.05 -9.00
N LEU A 108 -0.60 -17.48 -10.22
CA LEU A 108 -1.23 -16.64 -11.24
C LEU A 108 -2.61 -16.15 -10.77
N ARG A 109 -3.40 -17.04 -10.19
CA ARG A 109 -4.70 -16.68 -9.62
C ARG A 109 -4.52 -15.66 -8.48
N GLU A 110 -3.57 -15.89 -7.57
CA GLU A 110 -3.31 -14.98 -6.47
C GLU A 110 -2.79 -13.62 -6.96
N SER A 111 -1.97 -13.57 -8.03
CA SER A 111 -1.53 -12.30 -8.60
C SER A 111 -2.69 -11.43 -9.09
N VAL A 112 -3.70 -12.04 -9.70
CA VAL A 112 -4.93 -11.34 -10.13
C VAL A 112 -5.74 -10.89 -8.92
N ASN A 113 -5.89 -11.73 -7.90
CA ASN A 113 -6.60 -11.40 -6.67
C ASN A 113 -5.93 -10.23 -5.94
N GLN A 114 -4.59 -10.24 -5.82
CA GLN A 114 -3.84 -9.18 -5.17
C GLN A 114 -3.96 -7.87 -5.95
N LEU A 115 -3.75 -7.90 -7.28
CA LEU A 115 -3.75 -6.68 -8.07
C LEU A 115 -5.15 -6.07 -8.19
N LEU A 116 -6.17 -6.86 -8.52
CA LEU A 116 -7.53 -6.33 -8.69
C LEU A 116 -8.24 -6.16 -7.35
N GLY A 117 -8.29 -7.21 -6.54
CA GLY A 117 -9.05 -7.22 -5.30
C GLY A 117 -8.41 -6.37 -4.20
N ASN A 118 -7.13 -6.59 -3.92
CA ASN A 118 -6.48 -5.94 -2.77
C ASN A 118 -5.90 -4.55 -3.09
N VAL A 119 -5.66 -4.21 -4.35
CA VAL A 119 -5.03 -2.93 -4.72
C VAL A 119 -6.00 -2.05 -5.50
N THR A 120 -6.42 -2.49 -6.69
CA THR A 120 -7.15 -1.62 -7.63
C THR A 120 -8.53 -1.20 -7.10
N VAL A 121 -9.31 -2.15 -6.58
CA VAL A 121 -10.68 -1.87 -6.09
C VAL A 121 -10.67 -0.93 -4.88
N PRO A 122 -9.85 -1.14 -3.83
CA PRO A 122 -9.78 -0.21 -2.72
C PRO A 122 -9.30 1.20 -3.13
N ILE A 123 -8.27 1.31 -3.98
CA ILE A 123 -7.80 2.61 -4.50
C ILE A 123 -8.93 3.33 -5.24
N ALA A 124 -9.69 2.64 -6.09
CA ALA A 124 -10.82 3.23 -6.80
C ALA A 124 -11.92 3.72 -5.83
N CYS A 125 -12.20 2.99 -4.75
CA CYS A 125 -13.15 3.41 -3.72
C CYS A 125 -12.67 4.65 -2.99
N VAL A 126 -11.41 4.69 -2.54
CA VAL A 126 -10.82 5.85 -1.85
C VAL A 126 -10.81 7.07 -2.78
N TRP A 127 -10.38 6.90 -4.03
CA TRP A 127 -10.38 7.97 -5.03
C TRP A 127 -11.78 8.54 -5.26
N THR A 128 -12.79 7.68 -5.45
CA THR A 128 -14.18 8.10 -5.68
C THR A 128 -14.72 8.92 -4.50
N ILE A 129 -14.50 8.43 -3.26
CA ILE A 129 -14.94 9.14 -2.06
C ILE A 129 -14.18 10.46 -1.88
N SER A 130 -12.88 10.49 -2.18
CA SER A 130 -12.07 11.71 -2.13
C SER A 130 -12.59 12.77 -3.10
N GLU A 131 -12.98 12.39 -4.32
CA GLU A 131 -13.56 13.34 -5.29
C GLU A 131 -14.96 13.82 -4.86
N LEU A 132 -15.80 12.94 -4.33
CA LEU A 132 -17.11 13.32 -3.76
C LEU A 132 -16.95 14.26 -2.57
N TYR A 133 -15.97 13.99 -1.70
CA TYR A 133 -15.66 14.86 -0.58
C TYR A 133 -15.20 16.24 -1.05
N LYS A 134 -14.29 16.31 -2.03
CA LYS A 134 -13.81 17.59 -2.59
C LYS A 134 -14.97 18.43 -3.13
N LYS A 135 -15.90 17.82 -3.89
CA LYS A 135 -17.09 18.50 -4.44
C LYS A 135 -18.02 19.07 -3.35
N ASN A 136 -18.14 18.35 -2.23
CA ASN A 136 -19.08 18.74 -1.14
C ASN A 136 -18.38 19.37 0.06
N LYS A 137 -17.08 19.70 -0.05
CA LYS A 137 -16.24 20.14 1.07
C LYS A 137 -16.83 21.31 1.85
N THR A 138 -17.34 22.32 1.16
CA THR A 138 -17.92 23.51 1.82
C THR A 138 -19.15 23.15 2.67
N SER A 139 -20.05 22.36 2.12
CA SER A 139 -21.25 21.90 2.84
C SER A 139 -20.88 21.06 4.07
N ILE A 140 -19.93 20.15 3.91
CA ILE A 140 -19.46 19.30 5.01
C ILE A 140 -18.78 20.15 6.09
N MET A 141 -17.93 21.11 5.70
CA MET A 141 -17.23 21.98 6.67
C MET A 141 -18.18 22.88 7.45
N ASN A 142 -19.30 23.31 6.88
CA ASN A 142 -20.30 24.08 7.56
C ASN A 142 -21.03 23.29 8.66
N LEU A 143 -21.04 21.96 8.58
CA LEU A 143 -21.64 21.09 9.59
C LEU A 143 -20.66 20.79 10.75
N VAL A 144 -19.38 21.11 10.59
CA VAL A 144 -18.36 20.84 11.62
C VAL A 144 -18.41 21.93 12.69
N PRO A 145 -18.77 21.60 13.94
CA PRO A 145 -18.79 22.59 15.01
C PRO A 145 -17.39 23.11 15.29
N GLN A 146 -17.28 24.40 15.57
CA GLN A 146 -16.02 25.03 15.91
C GLN A 146 -16.16 25.81 17.21
N ILE A 147 -15.13 25.79 18.04
CA ILE A 147 -15.03 26.61 19.23
C ILE A 147 -14.31 27.91 18.90
N LYS A 148 -14.61 28.97 19.72
CA LYS A 148 -13.94 30.28 19.59
C LYS A 148 -12.42 30.09 19.75
N GLU A 149 -11.64 30.60 18.81
CA GLU A 149 -10.17 30.52 18.86
C GLU A 149 -9.64 31.57 19.88
N THR A 150 -9.35 31.10 21.08
CA THR A 150 -8.78 31.90 22.16
C THR A 150 -7.29 31.68 22.37
N GLY A 151 -6.71 30.68 21.70
CA GLY A 151 -5.30 30.33 21.85
C GLY A 151 -4.84 29.14 20.96
N LYS A 152 -3.63 28.66 21.21
CA LYS A 152 -3.04 27.56 20.43
C LYS A 152 -3.85 26.27 20.54
N SER A 153 -4.33 25.93 21.72
CA SER A 153 -5.10 24.69 21.96
C SER A 153 -6.44 24.69 21.22
N SER A 154 -7.21 25.78 21.24
CA SER A 154 -8.47 25.91 20.52
C SER A 154 -8.27 25.84 19.00
N ARG A 155 -7.17 26.41 18.48
CA ARG A 155 -6.79 26.31 17.07
C ARG A 155 -6.46 24.86 16.66
N ILE A 156 -5.68 24.15 17.48
CA ILE A 156 -5.37 22.73 17.22
C ILE A 156 -6.65 21.90 17.25
N PHE A 157 -7.52 22.12 18.24
CA PHE A 157 -8.79 21.41 18.37
C PHE A 157 -9.70 21.63 17.14
N ASN A 158 -9.89 22.86 16.69
CA ASN A 158 -10.66 23.17 15.49
C ASN A 158 -10.06 22.54 14.23
N LYS A 159 -8.73 22.53 14.12
CA LYS A 159 -8.04 21.87 13.00
C LYS A 159 -8.31 20.36 12.99
N THR A 160 -8.25 19.71 14.15
CA THR A 160 -8.55 18.28 14.29
C THR A 160 -10.01 17.99 13.93
N LEU A 161 -10.96 18.78 14.45
CA LEU A 161 -12.38 18.64 14.11
C LEU A 161 -12.63 18.73 12.59
N LYS A 162 -11.99 19.68 11.91
CA LYS A 162 -12.08 19.83 10.45
C LYS A 162 -11.48 18.65 9.68
N ALA A 163 -10.52 17.93 10.26
CA ALA A 163 -9.90 16.76 9.64
C ALA A 163 -10.75 15.48 9.75
N ILE A 164 -11.56 15.37 10.81
CA ILE A 164 -12.36 14.16 11.10
C ILE A 164 -13.23 13.71 9.91
N PRO A 165 -14.06 14.56 9.27
CA PRO A 165 -14.94 14.10 8.20
C PRO A 165 -14.18 13.45 7.03
N PHE A 166 -13.07 14.04 6.62
CA PHE A 166 -12.24 13.48 5.55
C PHE A 166 -11.58 12.16 5.97
N SER A 167 -11.00 12.11 7.18
CA SER A 167 -10.35 10.91 7.70
C SER A 167 -11.34 9.75 7.83
N VAL A 168 -12.53 10.01 8.37
CA VAL A 168 -13.59 9.00 8.48
C VAL A 168 -14.06 8.54 7.10
N ALA A 169 -14.29 9.46 6.17
CA ALA A 169 -14.69 9.12 4.80
C ALA A 169 -13.63 8.24 4.10
N THR A 170 -12.34 8.59 4.22
CA THR A 170 -11.24 7.83 3.62
C THR A 170 -11.14 6.42 4.23
N LEU A 171 -11.13 6.30 5.56
CA LEU A 171 -11.04 4.99 6.22
C LEU A 171 -12.26 4.10 5.94
N SER A 172 -13.46 4.70 5.88
CA SER A 172 -14.69 3.98 5.51
C SER A 172 -14.65 3.50 4.04
N ALA A 173 -14.19 4.37 3.13
CA ALA A 173 -14.02 4.02 1.73
C ALA A 173 -12.98 2.90 1.54
N LEU A 174 -11.87 2.97 2.25
CA LEU A 174 -10.84 1.93 2.24
C LEU A 174 -11.39 0.59 2.74
N SER A 175 -12.07 0.59 3.89
CA SER A 175 -12.69 -0.62 4.43
C SER A 175 -13.72 -1.21 3.45
N ALA A 176 -14.63 -0.39 2.93
CA ALA A 176 -15.61 -0.82 1.92
C ALA A 176 -14.93 -1.35 0.65
N GLY A 177 -13.85 -0.69 0.21
CA GLY A 177 -13.05 -1.11 -0.94
C GLY A 177 -12.41 -2.47 -0.74
N ILE A 178 -11.84 -2.77 0.43
CA ILE A 178 -11.27 -4.08 0.76
C ILE A 178 -12.36 -5.16 0.77
N PHE A 179 -13.53 -4.89 1.36
CA PHE A 179 -14.67 -5.82 1.30
C PHE A 179 -15.14 -6.07 -0.13
N ALA A 180 -15.30 -5.02 -0.93
CA ALA A 180 -15.68 -5.13 -2.33
C ALA A 180 -14.61 -5.88 -3.15
N GLY A 181 -13.33 -5.60 -2.91
CA GLY A 181 -12.21 -6.28 -3.55
C GLY A 181 -12.17 -7.78 -3.27
N ASN A 182 -12.45 -8.19 -2.03
CA ASN A 182 -12.56 -9.61 -1.70
C ASN A 182 -13.75 -10.27 -2.43
N ARG A 183 -14.88 -9.58 -2.60
CA ARG A 183 -16.01 -10.09 -3.39
C ARG A 183 -15.66 -10.22 -4.88
N VAL A 184 -14.95 -9.23 -5.42
CA VAL A 184 -14.43 -9.29 -6.80
C VAL A 184 -13.48 -10.48 -6.95
N SER A 185 -12.55 -10.67 -6.03
CA SER A 185 -11.63 -11.82 -6.02
C SER A 185 -12.38 -13.15 -5.96
N ASN A 186 -13.40 -13.28 -5.11
CA ASN A 186 -14.20 -14.50 -5.02
C ASN A 186 -14.97 -14.78 -6.32
N PHE A 187 -15.54 -13.73 -6.92
CA PHE A 187 -16.21 -13.83 -8.21
C PHE A 187 -15.25 -14.28 -9.33
N LEU A 188 -14.06 -13.69 -9.42
CA LEU A 188 -13.04 -14.08 -10.38
C LEU A 188 -12.56 -15.52 -10.15
N ASN A 189 -12.34 -15.91 -8.90
CA ASN A 189 -11.97 -17.28 -8.55
C ASN A 189 -13.01 -18.29 -9.04
N GLU A 190 -14.30 -18.01 -8.84
CA GLU A 190 -15.37 -18.91 -9.26
C GLU A 190 -15.59 -18.90 -10.79
N LYS A 191 -15.67 -17.72 -11.42
CA LYS A 191 -16.11 -17.60 -12.82
C LYS A 191 -14.95 -17.73 -13.81
N VAL A 192 -13.75 -17.27 -13.47
CA VAL A 192 -12.59 -17.28 -14.37
C VAL A 192 -11.67 -18.47 -14.08
N PHE A 193 -11.39 -18.71 -12.82
CA PHE A 193 -10.48 -19.79 -12.44
C PHE A 193 -11.17 -21.10 -12.07
N HIS A 194 -12.51 -21.13 -12.10
CA HIS A 194 -13.36 -22.31 -11.79
C HIS A 194 -13.01 -22.95 -10.45
N LYS A 195 -12.63 -22.13 -9.47
CA LYS A 195 -12.26 -22.56 -8.12
C LYS A 195 -13.08 -21.84 -7.06
N LYS A 196 -13.89 -22.57 -6.31
CA LYS A 196 -14.62 -22.03 -5.17
C LYS A 196 -13.64 -21.73 -4.03
N VAL A 197 -13.29 -20.47 -3.85
CA VAL A 197 -12.48 -19.97 -2.74
C VAL A 197 -13.32 -18.89 -2.06
N ASN A 198 -13.50 -19.01 -0.76
CA ASN A 198 -14.11 -17.95 0.04
C ASN A 198 -13.02 -17.15 0.72
N ARG A 199 -12.57 -16.09 0.03
CA ARG A 199 -11.57 -15.18 0.56
C ARG A 199 -12.24 -14.22 1.54
N GLY A 200 -11.81 -14.28 2.80
CA GLY A 200 -12.19 -13.31 3.83
C GLY A 200 -11.16 -12.18 3.94
N VAL A 201 -11.54 -11.10 4.62
CA VAL A 201 -10.66 -9.97 4.90
C VAL A 201 -9.53 -10.40 5.83
N LYS A 202 -8.30 -10.07 5.48
CA LYS A 202 -7.09 -10.29 6.28
C LYS A 202 -6.45 -8.94 6.65
N VAL A 203 -5.66 -8.92 7.71
CA VAL A 203 -4.89 -7.74 8.10
C VAL A 203 -3.91 -7.32 6.99
N SER A 204 -3.34 -8.28 6.27
CA SER A 204 -2.46 -8.04 5.13
C SER A 204 -3.13 -7.30 3.97
N ASP A 205 -4.47 -7.37 3.84
CA ASP A 205 -5.21 -6.65 2.81
C ASP A 205 -5.16 -5.13 3.00
N PHE A 206 -4.82 -4.66 4.20
CA PHE A 206 -4.62 -3.23 4.51
C PHE A 206 -3.20 -2.74 4.20
N ALA A 207 -2.25 -3.64 4.00
CA ALA A 207 -0.84 -3.28 3.81
C ALA A 207 -0.61 -2.37 2.59
N PRO A 208 -1.22 -2.58 1.41
CA PRO A 208 -1.04 -1.71 0.25
C PRO A 208 -1.54 -0.28 0.47
N HIS A 209 -2.37 -0.05 1.50
CA HIS A 209 -3.09 1.21 1.77
C HIS A 209 -2.60 1.91 3.03
N VAL A 210 -1.40 1.59 3.46
CA VAL A 210 -0.80 2.20 4.66
C VAL A 210 -0.58 3.70 4.50
N ASP A 211 -0.43 4.19 3.28
CA ASP A 211 -0.36 5.60 2.92
C ASP A 211 -1.69 6.33 3.20
N ASP A 212 -2.83 5.77 2.79
CA ASP A 212 -4.18 6.30 3.07
C ASP A 212 -4.45 6.35 4.58
N ILE A 213 -4.08 5.28 5.30
CA ILE A 213 -4.18 5.22 6.76
C ILE A 213 -3.27 6.27 7.40
N GLY A 214 -2.02 6.39 6.92
CA GLY A 214 -1.06 7.37 7.38
C GLY A 214 -1.51 8.80 7.14
N MET A 215 -2.13 9.08 5.99
CA MET A 215 -2.72 10.37 5.68
C MET A 215 -3.86 10.69 6.64
N ALA A 216 -4.81 9.79 6.84
CA ALA A 216 -5.92 9.98 7.76
C ALA A 216 -5.43 10.27 9.19
N VAL A 217 -4.46 9.51 9.68
CA VAL A 217 -3.84 9.74 11.00
C VAL A 217 -3.10 11.08 11.07
N SER A 218 -2.36 11.46 10.03
CA SER A 218 -1.59 12.72 10.00
C SER A 218 -2.47 13.97 9.98
N LEU A 219 -3.66 13.87 9.41
CA LEU A 219 -4.64 14.95 9.42
C LEU A 219 -5.27 15.14 10.79
N MET A 220 -5.46 14.07 11.55
CA MET A 220 -6.04 14.09 12.90
C MET A 220 -5.01 14.48 13.96
N ALA A 221 -3.77 14.00 13.81
CA ALA A 221 -2.66 14.27 14.73
C ALA A 221 -1.78 15.39 14.18
N ASP A 222 -1.67 16.52 14.89
CA ASP A 222 -0.84 17.65 14.45
C ASP A 222 0.63 17.23 14.40
N LYS A 223 1.21 17.15 13.18
CA LYS A 223 2.65 16.89 12.91
C LYS A 223 3.26 15.74 13.71
N SER A 224 2.56 14.65 13.88
CA SER A 224 3.09 13.57 14.69
C SER A 224 4.30 12.91 13.99
N LYS A 225 5.34 12.59 14.77
CA LYS A 225 6.46 11.76 14.32
C LYS A 225 5.97 10.42 13.73
N THR A 226 4.81 9.97 14.17
CA THR A 226 4.14 8.75 13.74
C THR A 226 3.73 8.81 12.27
N ALA A 227 3.09 9.89 11.81
CA ALA A 227 2.73 10.07 10.40
C ALA A 227 3.97 10.03 9.49
N SER A 228 5.07 10.64 9.96
CA SER A 228 6.37 10.61 9.31
C SER A 228 6.93 9.20 9.12
N VAL A 229 6.83 8.38 10.15
CA VAL A 229 7.31 6.98 10.11
C VAL A 229 6.44 6.16 9.16
N ILE A 230 5.11 6.31 9.23
CA ILE A 230 4.17 5.57 8.37
C ILE A 230 4.47 5.84 6.89
N GLN A 231 4.59 7.10 6.48
CA GLN A 231 4.88 7.45 5.08
C GLN A 231 6.21 6.88 4.58
N ARG A 232 7.23 6.79 5.44
CA ARG A 232 8.52 6.18 5.09
C ARG A 232 8.46 4.67 4.92
N THR A 233 7.48 4.02 5.52
CA THR A 233 7.31 2.56 5.45
C THR A 233 6.41 2.10 4.31
N VAL A 234 5.71 3.02 3.60
CA VAL A 234 4.82 2.70 2.47
C VAL A 234 5.44 1.73 1.46
N PRO A 235 6.67 1.94 0.93
CA PRO A 235 7.25 1.02 -0.05
C PRO A 235 7.48 -0.39 0.50
N LEU A 236 7.74 -0.54 1.81
CA LEU A 236 7.88 -1.84 2.45
C LEU A 236 6.54 -2.57 2.53
N PHE A 237 5.47 -1.86 2.88
CA PHE A 237 4.12 -2.44 2.92
C PHE A 237 3.62 -2.81 1.52
N LEU A 238 4.02 -2.08 0.48
CA LEU A 238 3.74 -2.43 -0.91
C LEU A 238 4.45 -3.71 -1.38
N CYS A 239 5.43 -4.24 -0.64
CA CYS A 239 5.97 -5.57 -0.92
C CYS A 239 5.03 -6.71 -0.51
N VAL A 240 4.04 -6.48 0.36
CA VAL A 240 3.16 -7.53 0.88
C VAL A 240 2.36 -8.25 -0.23
N PRO A 241 1.67 -7.56 -1.16
CA PRO A 241 0.92 -8.22 -2.23
C PRO A 241 1.78 -9.14 -3.10
N GLY A 242 3.00 -8.72 -3.43
CA GLY A 242 3.93 -9.54 -4.21
C GLY A 242 4.43 -10.75 -3.42
N TYR A 243 4.79 -10.55 -2.16
CA TYR A 243 5.20 -11.64 -1.29
C TYR A 243 4.11 -12.70 -1.13
N GLU A 244 2.86 -12.29 -0.89
CA GLU A 244 1.71 -13.20 -0.80
C GLU A 244 1.49 -13.94 -2.14
N THR A 245 1.59 -13.22 -3.27
CA THR A 245 1.50 -13.83 -4.60
C THR A 245 2.54 -14.94 -4.80
N GLY A 246 3.80 -14.65 -4.55
CA GLY A 246 4.90 -15.57 -4.82
C GLY A 246 4.97 -16.75 -3.87
N THR A 247 4.49 -16.60 -2.64
CA THR A 247 4.48 -17.68 -1.63
C THR A 247 3.18 -18.49 -1.62
N HIS A 248 2.16 -18.08 -2.40
CA HIS A 248 0.86 -18.72 -2.41
C HIS A 248 0.91 -20.16 -2.94
N ARG A 249 0.33 -21.11 -2.19
CA ARG A 249 0.27 -22.54 -2.50
C ARG A 249 -1.08 -23.12 -2.06
N ASP A 250 -2.01 -23.34 -3.01
CA ASP A 250 -3.30 -24.00 -2.75
C ASP A 250 -3.82 -24.81 -3.95
#